data_5b82827799058aeb40eba6600709d72d
#
_entry.id   5b82827799058aeb40eba6600709d72d
#
_cell.length_a   1.000
_cell.length_b   1.000
_cell.length_c   1.000
_cell.angle_alpha   90.00
_cell.angle_beta   90.00
_cell.angle_gamma   90.00
#
_symmetry.space_group_name_H-M   'P 1'
#
loop_
_entity.id
_entity.type
_entity.pdbx_description
1 polymer ?
#
loop_
_entity_poly.entity_id
_entity_poly.type
_entity_poly.pdbx_seq_one_letter_code
_entity_poly.pdbx_strand_id
1 'polypeptide(L)'
;MASSVSTFEKVSVFARDPSGVQGVSREDADGGVQDKVGKRALILLDSRALDRECLARTLTNHGLGMDVIAFGSIEEWREKKDRCPPTGAVLLNMGARKVTEISPDISKLASEFRPLPVVVLSDNDDITQILKVLESGARGYIPTSVGVEVCIEAIGLAIAGGTFVPASSILAVRHLIETGKPEPAPLAGMFTLRQAEVVQALRKGKANKIIAYELNLRESTVKVHIRNIMKKLKASNRTEVAYKLNDLFAGDAGYP
;
A
#
# COMPACT_ATOMS: atom_id res chain seq x y z
N MET A 1 2.35 29.13 26.84
CA MET A 1 2.86 27.84 27.28
C MET A 1 1.68 26.87 27.32
N ALA A 2 1.50 26.05 26.32
CA ALA A 2 0.63 24.87 26.35
C ALA A 2 1.06 23.96 25.20
N SER A 3 1.60 22.84 25.57
CA SER A 3 2.13 21.80 24.70
C SER A 3 1.00 21.09 23.98
N SER A 4 1.08 20.99 22.65
CA SER A 4 0.22 20.14 21.85
C SER A 4 0.77 18.71 21.85
N VAL A 5 0.01 17.81 22.45
CA VAL A 5 0.28 16.37 22.43
C VAL A 5 -0.21 15.81 21.13
N SER A 6 0.72 15.31 20.31
CA SER A 6 0.43 14.54 19.10
C SER A 6 0.00 13.14 19.49
N THR A 7 -1.23 12.77 19.16
CA THR A 7 -1.76 11.42 19.36
C THR A 7 -1.27 10.53 18.24
N PHE A 8 -0.30 9.68 18.54
CA PHE A 8 0.09 8.58 17.66
C PHE A 8 -0.95 7.45 17.78
N GLU A 9 -1.64 7.17 16.69
CA GLU A 9 -2.46 5.97 16.55
C GLU A 9 -1.55 4.72 16.58
N LYS A 10 -1.75 3.88 17.59
CA LYS A 10 -0.98 2.65 17.79
C LYS A 10 -1.32 1.61 16.72
N VAL A 11 -0.35 1.28 15.88
CA VAL A 11 -0.36 0.06 15.07
C VAL A 11 -0.17 -1.13 16.01
N SER A 12 -1.17 -2.00 16.10
CA SER A 12 -1.10 -3.22 16.91
C SER A 12 -0.23 -4.26 16.21
N VAL A 13 0.97 -4.48 16.72
CA VAL A 13 1.87 -5.56 16.29
C VAL A 13 1.64 -6.73 17.26
N PHE A 14 1.14 -7.86 16.76
CA PHE A 14 1.12 -9.10 17.52
C PHE A 14 2.55 -9.65 17.63
N ALA A 15 3.20 -9.42 18.75
CA ALA A 15 4.46 -10.05 19.11
C ALA A 15 4.17 -11.39 19.83
N ARG A 16 4.80 -12.46 19.39
CA ARG A 16 4.91 -13.71 20.16
C ARG A 16 5.89 -13.50 21.31
N ASP A 17 5.46 -13.86 22.49
CA ASP A 17 6.23 -13.87 23.73
C ASP A 17 7.31 -14.96 23.70
N PRO A 18 8.59 -14.66 23.96
CA PRO A 18 9.59 -15.65 24.32
C PRO A 18 9.92 -15.52 25.82
N SER A 19 9.26 -16.31 26.66
CA SER A 19 9.67 -16.49 28.05
C SER A 19 10.94 -17.36 28.14
N GLY A 20 11.95 -16.79 28.78
CA GLY A 20 12.94 -17.48 29.57
C GLY A 20 14.30 -17.76 28.94
N VAL A 21 15.31 -16.92 29.23
CA VAL A 21 16.62 -17.38 29.65
C VAL A 21 17.27 -16.29 30.52
N GLN A 22 17.77 -16.76 31.71
CA GLN A 22 18.46 -16.02 32.73
C GLN A 22 19.80 -15.47 32.28
N GLY A 23 20.20 -14.35 32.90
CA GLY A 23 21.44 -13.65 32.62
C GLY A 23 22.71 -14.43 32.97
N VAL A 24 23.73 -14.19 32.17
CA VAL A 24 25.13 -14.37 32.55
C VAL A 24 25.89 -13.14 32.02
N SER A 25 26.37 -12.35 32.96
CA SER A 25 27.33 -11.28 32.69
C SER A 25 28.65 -11.88 32.25
N ARG A 26 29.21 -11.39 31.17
CA ARG A 26 30.66 -11.48 30.89
C ARG A 26 31.12 -10.21 30.19
N GLU A 27 32.06 -9.61 30.84
CA GLU A 27 32.88 -8.47 30.41
C GLU A 27 33.82 -8.86 29.28
N ASP A 28 34.13 -7.86 28.45
CA ASP A 28 35.32 -7.64 27.65
C ASP A 28 35.83 -8.73 26.70
N ALA A 29 35.59 -8.51 25.40
CA ALA A 29 36.62 -8.71 24.37
C ALA A 29 36.30 -7.78 23.19
N ASP A 30 37.07 -6.70 23.12
CA ASP A 30 37.29 -5.88 21.94
C ASP A 30 37.74 -6.77 20.76
N GLY A 31 37.06 -6.65 19.65
CA GLY A 31 37.33 -7.40 18.43
C GLY A 31 36.28 -7.10 17.37
N GLY A 32 36.34 -5.87 16.83
CA GLY A 32 35.43 -5.44 15.76
C GLY A 32 35.56 -6.30 14.51
N VAL A 33 34.76 -7.34 14.44
CA VAL A 33 34.36 -7.91 13.17
C VAL A 33 33.10 -7.13 12.75
N GLN A 34 33.33 -5.99 12.12
CA GLN A 34 32.31 -5.41 11.24
C GLN A 34 32.09 -6.44 10.13
N ASP A 35 31.07 -7.26 10.36
CA ASP A 35 30.53 -8.15 9.34
C ASP A 35 30.15 -7.26 8.14
N LYS A 36 30.99 -7.27 7.10
CA LYS A 36 30.68 -6.72 5.79
C LYS A 36 29.62 -7.58 5.16
N VAL A 37 28.42 -7.62 5.75
CA VAL A 37 27.22 -8.08 5.06
C VAL A 37 27.04 -7.12 3.91
N GLY A 38 27.37 -7.57 2.71
CA GLY A 38 27.30 -6.76 1.49
C GLY A 38 25.92 -6.08 1.44
N LYS A 39 25.94 -4.78 1.23
CA LYS A 39 24.74 -3.94 1.20
C LYS A 39 23.72 -4.57 0.25
N ARG A 40 22.57 -5.00 0.78
CA ARG A 40 21.52 -5.64 -0.02
C ARG A 40 20.82 -4.60 -0.89
N ALA A 41 20.25 -5.02 -2.01
CA ALA A 41 19.47 -4.18 -2.91
C ALA A 41 17.98 -4.46 -2.81
N LEU A 42 17.16 -3.40 -2.89
CA LEU A 42 15.76 -3.47 -3.23
C LEU A 42 15.63 -3.44 -4.76
N ILE A 43 15.02 -4.47 -5.34
CA ILE A 43 14.69 -4.49 -6.77
C ILE A 43 13.33 -3.85 -6.97
N LEU A 44 13.28 -2.73 -7.67
CA LEU A 44 12.05 -2.04 -8.04
C LEU A 44 11.65 -2.40 -9.47
N LEU A 45 10.48 -2.96 -9.64
CA LEU A 45 9.91 -3.32 -10.94
C LEU A 45 8.73 -2.41 -11.27
N ASP A 46 8.85 -1.58 -12.29
CA ASP A 46 7.77 -0.74 -12.82
C ASP A 46 7.99 -0.48 -14.31
N SER A 47 7.02 -0.80 -15.14
CA SER A 47 7.09 -0.56 -16.60
C SER A 47 7.05 0.93 -16.96
N ARG A 48 6.56 1.80 -16.08
CA ARG A 48 6.42 3.24 -16.29
C ARG A 48 7.72 3.95 -15.89
N ALA A 49 8.48 4.42 -16.87
CA ALA A 49 9.83 4.95 -16.65
C ALA A 49 9.87 6.10 -15.64
N LEU A 50 8.98 7.10 -15.77
CA LEU A 50 8.95 8.25 -14.89
C LEU A 50 8.61 7.87 -13.43
N ASP A 51 7.58 7.05 -13.24
CA ASP A 51 7.17 6.59 -11.91
C ASP A 51 8.29 5.78 -11.26
N ARG A 52 8.93 4.91 -12.03
CA ARG A 52 10.08 4.10 -11.61
C ARG A 52 11.24 4.95 -11.11
N GLU A 53 11.62 5.98 -11.88
CA GLU A 53 12.71 6.87 -11.50
C GLU A 53 12.37 7.71 -10.27
N CYS A 54 11.16 8.27 -10.22
CA CYS A 54 10.69 9.06 -9.08
C CYS A 54 10.65 8.22 -7.79
N LEU A 55 10.09 7.01 -7.87
CA LEU A 55 9.98 6.11 -6.73
C LEU A 55 11.36 5.64 -6.24
N ALA A 56 12.25 5.25 -7.16
CA ALA A 56 13.61 4.86 -6.81
C ALA A 56 14.36 5.96 -6.06
N ARG A 57 14.31 7.19 -6.56
CA ARG A 57 14.93 8.36 -5.89
C ARG A 57 14.30 8.65 -4.54
N THR A 58 12.98 8.55 -4.45
CA THR A 58 12.25 8.81 -3.21
C THR A 58 12.64 7.81 -2.13
N LEU A 59 12.64 6.51 -2.43
CA LEU A 59 13.04 5.46 -1.49
C LEU A 59 14.50 5.60 -1.05
N THR A 60 15.40 5.91 -1.98
CA THR A 60 16.82 6.14 -1.66
C THR A 60 17.01 7.33 -0.72
N ASN A 61 16.32 8.44 -0.97
CA ASN A 61 16.48 9.68 -0.20
C ASN A 61 15.86 9.60 1.21
N HIS A 62 14.89 8.73 1.44
CA HIS A 62 14.22 8.57 2.75
C HIS A 62 14.83 7.45 3.60
N GLY A 63 16.02 6.98 3.28
CA GLY A 63 16.79 6.15 4.20
C GLY A 63 16.35 4.69 4.27
N LEU A 64 15.97 4.08 3.15
CA LEU A 64 15.65 2.65 3.07
C LEU A 64 16.76 1.73 3.60
N GLY A 65 18.01 2.21 3.72
CA GLY A 65 19.15 1.42 4.20
C GLY A 65 19.69 0.40 3.19
N MET A 66 19.12 0.34 1.99
CA MET A 66 19.50 -0.53 0.88
C MET A 66 19.70 0.27 -0.40
N ASP A 67 20.45 -0.29 -1.35
CA ASP A 67 20.52 0.26 -2.69
C ASP A 67 19.20 -0.04 -3.44
N VAL A 68 18.66 0.94 -4.17
CA VAL A 68 17.46 0.74 -4.99
C VAL A 68 17.89 0.59 -6.45
N ILE A 69 17.63 -0.59 -7.02
CA ILE A 69 17.91 -0.89 -8.43
C ILE A 69 16.60 -1.10 -9.16
N ALA A 70 16.37 -0.30 -10.19
CA ALA A 70 15.08 -0.23 -10.84
C ALA A 70 15.13 -0.80 -12.27
N PHE A 71 14.14 -1.64 -12.61
CA PHE A 71 13.99 -2.27 -13.91
C PHE A 71 12.60 -2.06 -14.47
N GLY A 72 12.47 -2.05 -15.80
CA GLY A 72 11.20 -1.92 -16.50
C GLY A 72 10.36 -3.20 -16.51
N SER A 73 11.00 -4.35 -16.37
CA SER A 73 10.34 -5.66 -16.35
C SER A 73 11.13 -6.70 -15.55
N ILE A 74 10.48 -7.83 -15.29
CA ILE A 74 11.08 -8.99 -14.62
C ILE A 74 12.19 -9.60 -15.50
N GLU A 75 11.97 -9.63 -16.80
CA GLU A 75 12.90 -10.17 -17.80
C GLU A 75 14.20 -9.35 -17.81
N GLU A 76 14.08 -8.03 -17.83
CA GLU A 76 15.24 -7.13 -17.76
C GLU A 76 16.05 -7.37 -16.49
N TRP A 77 15.39 -7.56 -15.35
CA TRP A 77 16.08 -7.88 -14.11
C TRP A 77 16.77 -9.25 -14.17
N ARG A 78 16.11 -10.28 -14.71
CA ARG A 78 16.70 -11.62 -14.86
C ARG A 78 17.99 -11.62 -15.69
N GLU A 79 18.04 -10.85 -16.76
CA GLU A 79 19.22 -10.73 -17.61
C GLU A 79 20.40 -10.04 -16.89
N LYS A 80 20.09 -9.15 -15.93
CA LYS A 80 21.09 -8.33 -15.25
C LYS A 80 21.35 -8.72 -13.79
N LYS A 81 20.61 -9.70 -13.25
CA LYS A 81 20.64 -10.05 -11.81
C LYS A 81 22.04 -10.39 -11.29
N ASP A 82 22.86 -11.06 -12.08
CA ASP A 82 24.22 -11.47 -11.69
C ASP A 82 25.20 -10.29 -11.55
N ARG A 83 24.81 -9.12 -12.04
CA ARG A 83 25.56 -7.86 -11.91
C ARG A 83 25.04 -6.98 -10.78
N CYS A 84 23.96 -7.38 -10.12
CA CYS A 84 23.37 -6.66 -9.01
C CYS A 84 23.97 -7.13 -7.68
N PRO A 85 24.01 -6.27 -6.65
CA PRO A 85 24.24 -6.69 -5.27
C PRO A 85 23.23 -7.75 -4.83
N PRO A 86 23.51 -8.50 -3.75
CA PRO A 86 22.54 -9.46 -3.20
C PRO A 86 21.16 -8.80 -2.99
N THR A 87 20.12 -9.39 -3.53
CA THR A 87 18.77 -8.86 -3.41
C THR A 87 18.23 -9.08 -1.99
N GLY A 88 17.65 -8.04 -1.39
CA GLY A 88 16.98 -8.11 -0.08
C GLY A 88 15.47 -8.27 -0.19
N ALA A 89 14.86 -7.59 -1.18
CA ALA A 89 13.42 -7.64 -1.46
C ALA A 89 13.13 -7.24 -2.91
N VAL A 90 11.93 -7.56 -3.37
CA VAL A 90 11.40 -7.10 -4.65
C VAL A 90 10.16 -6.24 -4.38
N LEU A 91 10.15 -5.00 -4.89
CA LEU A 91 9.00 -4.12 -4.92
C LEU A 91 8.42 -4.08 -6.33
N LEU A 92 7.24 -4.65 -6.52
CA LEU A 92 6.53 -4.66 -7.80
C LEU A 92 5.47 -3.57 -7.80
N ASN A 93 5.68 -2.51 -8.57
CA ASN A 93 4.68 -1.46 -8.76
C ASN A 93 3.70 -1.84 -9.86
N MET A 94 2.49 -2.20 -9.46
CA MET A 94 1.42 -2.53 -10.39
C MET A 94 0.62 -1.31 -10.85
N GLY A 95 0.69 -0.18 -10.15
CA GLY A 95 -0.12 0.99 -10.45
C GLY A 95 -1.62 0.66 -10.44
N ALA A 96 -2.31 1.08 -11.49
CA ALA A 96 -3.75 0.83 -11.67
C ALA A 96 -4.08 -0.50 -12.39
N ARG A 97 -3.10 -1.37 -12.68
CA ARG A 97 -3.32 -2.67 -13.35
C ARG A 97 -4.18 -3.59 -12.48
N LYS A 98 -4.91 -4.49 -13.12
CA LYS A 98 -5.71 -5.48 -12.39
C LYS A 98 -4.82 -6.61 -11.86
N VAL A 99 -5.16 -7.13 -10.70
CA VAL A 99 -4.42 -8.25 -10.09
C VAL A 99 -4.42 -9.50 -10.97
N THR A 100 -5.47 -9.73 -11.74
CA THR A 100 -5.57 -10.88 -12.66
C THR A 100 -4.49 -10.87 -13.75
N GLU A 101 -3.98 -9.70 -14.10
CA GLU A 101 -2.91 -9.54 -15.10
C GLU A 101 -1.52 -9.79 -14.50
N ILE A 102 -1.37 -9.59 -13.19
CA ILE A 102 -0.08 -9.57 -12.48
C ILE A 102 0.09 -10.78 -11.56
N SER A 103 -1.00 -11.43 -11.18
CA SER A 103 -0.97 -12.60 -10.30
C SER A 103 0.01 -13.70 -10.75
N PRO A 104 0.11 -14.02 -12.06
CA PRO A 104 1.12 -14.97 -12.56
C PRO A 104 2.56 -14.49 -12.32
N ASP A 105 2.81 -13.18 -12.50
CA ASP A 105 4.13 -12.59 -12.28
C ASP A 105 4.52 -12.62 -10.80
N ILE A 106 3.57 -12.30 -9.91
CA ILE A 106 3.79 -12.39 -8.46
C ILE A 106 4.10 -13.81 -8.04
N SER A 107 3.30 -14.79 -8.49
CA SER A 107 3.50 -16.20 -8.15
C SER A 107 4.85 -16.72 -8.65
N LYS A 108 5.24 -16.31 -9.86
CA LYS A 108 6.52 -16.66 -10.47
C LYS A 108 7.69 -16.04 -9.69
N LEU A 109 7.62 -14.76 -9.36
CA LEU A 109 8.62 -14.08 -8.53
C LEU A 109 8.74 -14.74 -7.14
N ALA A 110 7.60 -14.95 -6.46
CA ALA A 110 7.57 -15.53 -5.12
C ALA A 110 8.07 -16.98 -5.07
N SER A 111 7.91 -17.75 -6.14
CA SER A 111 8.40 -19.14 -6.21
C SER A 111 9.87 -19.22 -6.64
N GLU A 112 10.26 -18.46 -7.67
CA GLU A 112 11.59 -18.51 -8.30
C GLU A 112 12.68 -17.94 -7.37
N PHE A 113 12.34 -16.87 -6.63
CA PHE A 113 13.33 -16.13 -5.84
C PHE A 113 13.21 -16.36 -4.33
N ARG A 114 12.59 -17.45 -3.87
CA ARG A 114 12.57 -17.78 -2.44
C ARG A 114 14.00 -17.78 -1.85
N PRO A 115 14.21 -17.21 -0.65
CA PRO A 115 13.23 -16.69 0.32
C PRO A 115 12.94 -15.17 0.19
N LEU A 116 13.26 -14.54 -0.95
CA LEU A 116 13.09 -13.10 -1.13
C LEU A 116 11.61 -12.69 -1.01
N PRO A 117 11.29 -11.68 -0.18
CA PRO A 117 9.94 -11.16 -0.09
C PRO A 117 9.60 -10.33 -1.33
N VAL A 118 8.42 -10.58 -1.89
CA VAL A 118 7.80 -9.77 -2.93
C VAL A 118 6.77 -8.87 -2.26
N VAL A 119 6.92 -7.57 -2.43
CA VAL A 119 5.99 -6.55 -1.95
C VAL A 119 5.34 -5.88 -3.16
N VAL A 120 4.04 -5.67 -3.12
CA VAL A 120 3.28 -5.07 -4.22
C VAL A 120 2.85 -3.67 -3.84
N LEU A 121 3.13 -2.69 -4.71
CA LEU A 121 2.63 -1.32 -4.63
C LEU A 121 1.51 -1.13 -5.67
N SER A 122 0.36 -0.56 -5.28
CA SER A 122 -0.81 -0.45 -6.13
C SER A 122 -1.62 0.82 -5.88
N ASP A 123 -2.24 1.35 -6.93
CA ASP A 123 -3.18 2.47 -6.85
C ASP A 123 -4.58 2.06 -6.35
N ASN A 124 -4.81 0.76 -6.19
CA ASN A 124 -6.07 0.20 -5.75
C ASN A 124 -5.92 -0.37 -4.33
N ASP A 125 -6.93 -0.17 -3.49
CA ASP A 125 -7.03 -0.69 -2.12
C ASP A 125 -8.25 -1.62 -1.93
N ASP A 126 -8.79 -2.17 -3.03
CA ASP A 126 -9.87 -3.16 -2.99
C ASP A 126 -9.41 -4.45 -2.30
N ILE A 127 -10.17 -4.89 -1.30
CA ILE A 127 -9.85 -6.05 -0.48
C ILE A 127 -9.69 -7.34 -1.29
N THR A 128 -10.50 -7.51 -2.33
CA THR A 128 -10.46 -8.71 -3.18
C THR A 128 -9.13 -8.77 -3.94
N GLN A 129 -8.61 -7.63 -4.38
CA GLN A 129 -7.32 -7.53 -5.04
C GLN A 129 -6.18 -7.78 -4.07
N ILE A 130 -6.26 -7.21 -2.86
CA ILE A 130 -5.27 -7.40 -1.80
C ILE A 130 -5.14 -8.89 -1.46
N LEU A 131 -6.27 -9.57 -1.21
CA LEU A 131 -6.27 -11.00 -0.89
C LEU A 131 -5.65 -11.83 -2.01
N LYS A 132 -6.01 -11.60 -3.27
CA LYS A 132 -5.43 -12.29 -4.42
C LYS A 132 -3.92 -12.08 -4.58
N VAL A 133 -3.42 -10.88 -4.28
CA VAL A 133 -1.99 -10.58 -4.29
C VAL A 133 -1.26 -11.40 -3.22
N LEU A 134 -1.81 -11.47 -2.01
CA LEU A 134 -1.24 -12.27 -0.92
C LEU A 134 -1.32 -13.77 -1.20
N GLU A 135 -2.44 -14.27 -1.73
CA GLU A 135 -2.60 -15.65 -2.18
C GLU A 135 -1.59 -16.03 -3.27
N SER A 136 -1.20 -15.05 -4.11
CA SER A 136 -0.16 -15.24 -5.13
C SER A 136 1.26 -15.31 -4.55
N GLY A 137 1.42 -15.15 -3.22
CA GLY A 137 2.69 -15.31 -2.52
C GLY A 137 3.41 -14.01 -2.18
N ALA A 138 2.79 -12.85 -2.39
CA ALA A 138 3.34 -11.58 -1.92
C ALA A 138 3.40 -11.52 -0.39
N ARG A 139 4.41 -10.85 0.16
CA ARG A 139 4.61 -10.58 1.59
C ARG A 139 4.17 -9.18 2.00
N GLY A 140 3.60 -8.42 1.10
CA GLY A 140 3.07 -7.11 1.42
C GLY A 140 2.25 -6.53 0.28
N TYR A 141 1.23 -5.77 0.65
CA TYR A 141 0.45 -4.94 -0.24
C TYR A 141 0.44 -3.51 0.28
N ILE A 142 0.94 -2.59 -0.51
CA ILE A 142 1.09 -1.19 -0.16
C ILE A 142 0.24 -0.34 -1.10
N PRO A 143 -0.80 0.35 -0.62
CA PRO A 143 -1.50 1.33 -1.45
C PRO A 143 -0.64 2.57 -1.70
N THR A 144 -0.69 3.15 -2.89
CA THR A 144 0.01 4.41 -3.20
C THR A 144 -0.53 5.63 -2.43
N SER A 145 -1.63 5.44 -1.69
CA SER A 145 -2.19 6.47 -0.78
C SER A 145 -1.41 6.64 0.52
N VAL A 146 -0.52 5.71 0.88
CA VAL A 146 0.34 5.85 2.07
C VAL A 146 1.58 6.70 1.78
N GLY A 147 2.18 7.25 2.85
CA GLY A 147 3.44 8.00 2.76
C GLY A 147 4.65 7.08 2.51
N VAL A 148 5.74 7.69 2.06
CA VAL A 148 6.99 6.97 1.76
C VAL A 148 7.58 6.29 3.00
N GLU A 149 7.45 6.90 4.18
CA GLU A 149 7.90 6.35 5.45
C GLU A 149 7.19 5.01 5.74
N VAL A 150 5.87 4.95 5.57
CA VAL A 150 5.09 3.72 5.75
C VAL A 150 5.48 2.67 4.71
N CYS A 151 5.76 3.08 3.48
CA CYS A 151 6.23 2.19 2.43
C CYS A 151 7.57 1.53 2.81
N ILE A 152 8.52 2.29 3.36
CA ILE A 152 9.82 1.80 3.81
C ILE A 152 9.66 0.80 4.97
N GLU A 153 8.85 1.14 5.98
CA GLU A 153 8.57 0.26 7.11
C GLU A 153 7.88 -1.06 6.68
N ALA A 154 6.96 -0.96 5.72
CA ALA A 154 6.29 -2.14 5.16
C ALA A 154 7.27 -3.07 4.41
N ILE A 155 8.22 -2.51 3.67
CA ILE A 155 9.30 -3.28 3.02
C ILE A 155 10.20 -3.91 4.08
N GLY A 156 10.59 -3.16 5.12
CA GLY A 156 11.38 -3.65 6.25
C GLY A 156 10.70 -4.81 6.98
N LEU A 157 9.40 -4.70 7.23
CA LEU A 157 8.60 -5.77 7.81
C LEU A 157 8.61 -7.04 6.95
N ALA A 158 8.46 -6.91 5.64
CA ALA A 158 8.51 -8.04 4.72
C ALA A 158 9.88 -8.72 4.72
N ILE A 159 10.98 -7.95 4.77
CA ILE A 159 12.36 -8.46 4.88
C ILE A 159 12.57 -9.21 6.19
N ALA A 160 11.98 -8.73 7.28
CA ALA A 160 11.99 -9.42 8.58
C ALA A 160 11.11 -10.69 8.63
N GLY A 161 10.45 -11.05 7.53
CA GLY A 161 9.59 -12.22 7.41
C GLY A 161 8.12 -12.00 7.77
N GLY A 162 7.73 -10.76 8.11
CA GLY A 162 6.34 -10.38 8.34
C GLY A 162 5.54 -10.20 7.06
N THR A 163 4.26 -9.85 7.23
CA THR A 163 3.37 -9.52 6.10
C THR A 163 2.69 -8.18 6.38
N PHE A 164 2.78 -7.25 5.44
CA PHE A 164 2.10 -5.96 5.53
C PHE A 164 0.77 -5.99 4.79
N VAL A 165 -0.29 -5.60 5.49
CA VAL A 165 -1.64 -5.40 4.94
C VAL A 165 -2.21 -4.09 5.49
N PRO A 166 -2.83 -3.24 4.67
CA PRO A 166 -3.44 -2.01 5.18
C PRO A 166 -4.56 -2.32 6.19
N ALA A 167 -4.59 -1.60 7.31
CA ALA A 167 -5.60 -1.79 8.35
C ALA A 167 -7.03 -1.56 7.84
N SER A 168 -7.21 -0.63 6.89
CA SER A 168 -8.49 -0.38 6.20
C SER A 168 -9.07 -1.63 5.55
N SER A 169 -8.22 -2.48 5.02
CA SER A 169 -8.63 -3.74 4.38
C SER A 169 -9.14 -4.77 5.38
N ILE A 170 -8.54 -4.81 6.56
CA ILE A 170 -8.96 -5.72 7.66
C ILE A 170 -10.34 -5.31 8.18
N LEU A 171 -10.58 -4.01 8.33
CA LEU A 171 -11.87 -3.49 8.77
C LEU A 171 -12.99 -3.79 7.77
N ALA A 172 -12.69 -3.72 6.46
CA ALA A 172 -13.64 -4.08 5.41
C ALA A 172 -14.02 -5.58 5.47
N VAL A 173 -13.04 -6.47 5.71
CA VAL A 173 -13.30 -7.92 5.91
C VAL A 173 -14.15 -8.17 7.14
N ARG A 174 -13.86 -7.50 8.25
CA ARG A 174 -14.65 -7.62 9.48
C ARG A 174 -16.11 -7.27 9.23
N HIS A 175 -16.39 -6.18 8.55
CA HIS A 175 -17.74 -5.77 8.19
C HIS A 175 -18.45 -6.82 7.34
N LEU A 176 -17.77 -7.41 6.36
CA LEU A 176 -18.28 -8.51 5.54
C LEU A 176 -18.66 -9.74 6.38
N ILE A 177 -17.82 -10.09 7.37
CA ILE A 177 -18.05 -11.25 8.24
C ILE A 177 -19.22 -10.98 9.21
N GLU A 178 -19.27 -9.79 9.82
CA GLU A 178 -20.28 -9.43 10.83
C GLU A 178 -21.67 -9.23 10.22
N THR A 179 -21.76 -8.74 8.99
CA THR A 179 -23.04 -8.41 8.35
C THR A 179 -23.52 -9.47 7.38
N GLY A 180 -22.66 -10.41 6.97
CA GLY A 180 -22.97 -11.41 5.93
C GLY A 180 -23.30 -10.80 4.57
N LYS A 181 -23.19 -9.48 4.47
CA LYS A 181 -23.43 -8.71 3.24
C LYS A 181 -22.18 -7.90 2.96
N PRO A 182 -21.67 -7.89 1.72
CA PRO A 182 -20.83 -6.79 1.30
C PRO A 182 -21.60 -5.52 1.66
N GLU A 183 -20.91 -4.49 2.18
CA GLU A 183 -21.58 -3.18 2.27
C GLU A 183 -22.34 -2.98 0.96
N PRO A 184 -23.62 -2.60 1.03
CA PRO A 184 -24.33 -2.19 -0.17
C PRO A 184 -23.67 -0.89 -0.63
N ALA A 185 -22.55 -1.05 -1.29
CA ALA A 185 -21.93 0.05 -1.97
C ALA A 185 -22.50 0.00 -3.38
N PRO A 186 -23.39 0.92 -3.75
CA PRO A 186 -23.83 1.10 -5.14
C PRO A 186 -22.66 1.31 -6.09
N LEU A 187 -21.43 1.29 -5.55
CA LEU A 187 -20.17 1.64 -6.19
C LEU A 187 -19.04 0.65 -5.85
N ALA A 188 -19.38 -0.58 -5.36
CA ALA A 188 -18.38 -1.61 -5.07
C ALA A 188 -17.56 -1.92 -6.33
N GLY A 189 -16.25 -1.70 -6.26
CA GLY A 189 -15.32 -1.85 -7.38
C GLY A 189 -15.16 -0.61 -8.27
N MET A 190 -15.97 0.44 -8.14
CA MET A 190 -15.80 1.69 -8.88
C MET A 190 -14.87 2.67 -8.18
N PHE A 191 -14.90 2.73 -6.86
CA PHE A 191 -14.10 3.66 -6.06
C PHE A 191 -13.25 2.92 -5.03
N THR A 192 -12.08 3.47 -4.74
CA THR A 192 -11.27 3.04 -3.59
C THR A 192 -11.99 3.46 -2.30
N LEU A 193 -11.67 2.82 -1.17
CA LEU A 193 -12.24 3.20 0.14
C LEU A 193 -12.16 4.70 0.39
N ARG A 194 -10.99 5.29 0.12
CA ARG A 194 -10.76 6.72 0.31
C ARG A 194 -11.57 7.58 -0.66
N GLN A 195 -11.74 7.12 -1.89
CA GLN A 195 -12.64 7.77 -2.85
C GLN A 195 -14.11 7.62 -2.42
N ALA A 196 -14.50 6.48 -1.86
CA ALA A 196 -15.86 6.28 -1.35
C ALA A 196 -16.19 7.23 -0.19
N GLU A 197 -15.26 7.44 0.76
CA GLU A 197 -15.41 8.44 1.82
C GLU A 197 -15.59 9.86 1.25
N VAL A 198 -14.77 10.23 0.26
CA VAL A 198 -14.90 11.51 -0.44
C VAL A 198 -16.24 11.60 -1.20
N VAL A 199 -16.69 10.54 -1.86
CA VAL A 199 -17.99 10.44 -2.53
C VAL A 199 -19.14 10.67 -1.55
N GLN A 200 -19.12 10.04 -0.38
CA GLN A 200 -20.09 10.23 0.68
C GLN A 200 -20.18 11.70 1.13
N ALA A 201 -19.03 12.34 1.30
CA ALA A 201 -18.95 13.75 1.69
C ALA A 201 -19.41 14.69 0.55
N LEU A 202 -19.11 14.34 -0.72
CA LEU A 202 -19.60 15.07 -1.90
C LEU A 202 -21.12 15.01 -2.04
N ARG A 203 -21.72 13.84 -1.78
CA ARG A 203 -23.19 13.68 -1.78
C ARG A 203 -23.87 14.59 -0.74
N LYS A 204 -23.21 14.78 0.42
CA LYS A 204 -23.68 15.69 1.46
C LYS A 204 -23.38 17.18 1.14
N GLY A 205 -22.90 17.48 -0.05
CA GLY A 205 -22.60 18.86 -0.50
C GLY A 205 -21.40 19.51 0.19
N LYS A 206 -20.57 18.79 0.96
CA LYS A 206 -19.49 19.35 1.76
C LYS A 206 -18.38 19.99 0.91
N ALA A 207 -17.92 21.17 1.28
CA ALA A 207 -16.78 21.84 0.63
C ALA A 207 -15.47 21.06 0.81
N ASN A 208 -14.51 21.20 -0.12
CA ASN A 208 -13.24 20.46 -0.07
C ASN A 208 -12.47 20.68 1.24
N LYS A 209 -12.54 21.88 1.81
CA LYS A 209 -11.91 22.20 3.10
C LYS A 209 -12.53 21.39 4.26
N ILE A 210 -13.86 21.21 4.25
CA ILE A 210 -14.58 20.41 5.24
C ILE A 210 -14.26 18.92 5.07
N ILE A 211 -14.25 18.43 3.82
CA ILE A 211 -13.87 17.05 3.51
C ILE A 211 -12.44 16.77 3.97
N ALA A 212 -11.53 17.70 3.70
CA ALA A 212 -10.14 17.59 4.12
C ALA A 212 -10.00 17.48 5.64
N TYR A 213 -10.73 18.32 6.38
CA TYR A 213 -10.73 18.31 7.84
C TYR A 213 -11.30 17.01 8.41
N GLU A 214 -12.49 16.58 7.95
CA GLU A 214 -13.16 15.36 8.44
C GLU A 214 -12.37 14.07 8.13
N LEU A 215 -11.72 14.03 6.98
CA LEU A 215 -10.96 12.85 6.55
C LEU A 215 -9.47 12.93 6.92
N ASN A 216 -9.06 13.93 7.68
CA ASN A 216 -7.65 14.17 8.03
C ASN A 216 -6.72 14.17 6.79
N LEU A 217 -7.11 14.92 5.76
CA LEU A 217 -6.38 15.08 4.51
C LEU A 217 -5.99 16.55 4.27
N ARG A 218 -5.04 16.77 3.37
CA ARG A 218 -4.82 18.09 2.79
C ARG A 218 -5.89 18.40 1.74
N GLU A 219 -6.30 19.66 1.61
CA GLU A 219 -7.28 20.05 0.58
C GLU A 219 -6.82 19.73 -0.85
N SER A 220 -5.52 19.80 -1.10
CA SER A 220 -4.91 19.37 -2.37
C SER A 220 -5.16 17.89 -2.66
N THR A 221 -5.06 17.04 -1.66
CA THR A 221 -5.32 15.59 -1.76
C THR A 221 -6.80 15.33 -2.06
N VAL A 222 -7.70 16.04 -1.39
CA VAL A 222 -9.15 15.96 -1.69
C VAL A 222 -9.44 16.35 -3.14
N LYS A 223 -8.79 17.41 -3.66
CA LYS A 223 -8.93 17.82 -5.08
C LYS A 223 -8.48 16.71 -6.04
N VAL A 224 -7.41 15.98 -5.70
CA VAL A 224 -6.94 14.82 -6.49
C VAL A 224 -7.98 13.71 -6.47
N HIS A 225 -8.50 13.34 -5.30
CA HIS A 225 -9.56 12.32 -5.22
C HIS A 225 -10.80 12.72 -6.02
N ILE A 226 -11.25 13.98 -5.92
CA ILE A 226 -12.40 14.48 -6.69
C ILE A 226 -12.13 14.38 -8.20
N ARG A 227 -10.92 14.75 -8.66
CA ARG A 227 -10.55 14.63 -10.09
C ARG A 227 -10.61 13.16 -10.56
N ASN A 228 -10.13 12.24 -9.75
CA ASN A 228 -10.17 10.81 -10.07
C ASN A 228 -11.63 10.27 -10.07
N ILE A 229 -12.46 10.73 -9.13
CA ILE A 229 -13.90 10.42 -9.09
C ILE A 229 -14.60 10.96 -10.35
N MET A 230 -14.33 12.21 -10.73
CA MET A 230 -14.86 12.82 -11.96
C MET A 230 -14.49 11.99 -13.20
N LYS A 231 -13.23 11.56 -13.29
CA LYS A 231 -12.74 10.72 -14.40
C LYS A 231 -13.47 9.38 -14.45
N LYS A 232 -13.66 8.71 -13.31
CA LYS A 232 -14.36 7.42 -13.20
C LYS A 232 -15.84 7.52 -13.55
N LEU A 233 -16.49 8.60 -13.13
CA LEU A 233 -17.91 8.88 -13.44
C LEU A 233 -18.12 9.51 -14.82
N LYS A 234 -17.04 9.81 -15.56
CA LYS A 234 -17.09 10.58 -16.80
C LYS A 234 -17.89 11.89 -16.60
N ALA A 235 -17.60 12.59 -15.49
CA ALA A 235 -18.22 13.86 -15.14
C ALA A 235 -17.26 15.03 -15.41
N SER A 236 -17.78 16.13 -15.93
CA SER A 236 -17.01 17.33 -16.30
C SER A 236 -16.86 18.32 -15.15
N ASN A 237 -17.74 18.29 -14.18
CA ASN A 237 -17.75 19.21 -13.04
C ASN A 237 -18.33 18.54 -11.78
N ARG A 238 -18.15 19.23 -10.62
CA ARG A 238 -18.60 18.75 -9.31
C ARG A 238 -20.12 18.54 -9.22
N THR A 239 -20.91 19.39 -9.87
CA THR A 239 -22.36 19.30 -9.85
C THR A 239 -22.83 18.05 -10.60
N GLU A 240 -22.21 17.76 -11.72
CA GLU A 240 -22.46 16.53 -12.48
C GLU A 240 -22.05 15.27 -11.70
N VAL A 241 -20.97 15.32 -10.93
CA VAL A 241 -20.60 14.25 -9.98
C VAL A 241 -21.72 14.01 -8.98
N ALA A 242 -22.21 15.07 -8.33
CA ALA A 242 -23.27 14.95 -7.33
C ALA A 242 -24.56 14.39 -7.94
N TYR A 243 -24.93 14.83 -9.14
CA TYR A 243 -26.09 14.31 -9.87
C TYR A 243 -25.95 12.82 -10.18
N LYS A 244 -24.84 12.43 -10.83
CA LYS A 244 -24.58 11.00 -11.18
C LYS A 244 -24.50 10.11 -9.95
N LEU A 245 -23.96 10.60 -8.85
CA LEU A 245 -23.92 9.87 -7.59
C LEU A 245 -25.33 9.68 -7.03
N ASN A 246 -26.17 10.72 -7.03
CA ASN A 246 -27.53 10.60 -6.55
C ASN A 246 -28.36 9.61 -7.40
N ASP A 247 -28.18 9.62 -8.72
CA ASP A 247 -28.83 8.69 -9.63
C ASP A 247 -28.41 7.24 -9.37
N LEU A 248 -27.11 6.99 -9.19
CA LEU A 248 -26.57 5.67 -8.85
C LEU A 248 -27.06 5.15 -7.50
N PHE A 249 -27.31 6.03 -6.54
CA PHE A 249 -27.82 5.65 -5.22
C PHE A 249 -29.38 5.63 -5.14
N ALA A 250 -30.07 6.27 -6.06
CA ALA A 250 -31.55 6.24 -6.14
C ALA A 250 -32.06 4.91 -6.68
N GLY A 251 -31.28 4.21 -7.52
CA GLY A 251 -31.65 2.89 -8.04
C GLY A 251 -31.68 1.77 -6.99
N ASP A 252 -31.17 2.01 -5.77
CA ASP A 252 -31.14 1.04 -4.66
C ASP A 252 -32.26 1.27 -3.61
N ALA A 253 -32.95 2.39 -3.68
CA ALA A 253 -34.16 2.64 -2.90
C ALA A 253 -35.38 2.13 -3.69
N GLY A 254 -35.55 0.80 -3.70
CA GLY A 254 -36.79 0.18 -4.21
C GLY A 254 -37.99 0.85 -3.55
N TYR A 255 -38.86 1.42 -4.38
CA TYR A 255 -40.16 1.92 -3.98
C TYR A 255 -40.96 0.80 -3.28
N PRO A 256 -41.75 1.14 -2.24
CA PRO A 256 -42.62 0.22 -1.56
C PRO A 256 -43.71 -0.33 -2.46
#